data_654a0b132ae736bc7c2672db5964b6ff
#
_entry.id   654a0b132ae736bc7c2672db5964b6ff
#
_cell.length_a   1.000
_cell.length_b   1.000
_cell.length_c   1.000
_cell.angle_alpha   90.00
_cell.angle_beta   90.00
_cell.angle_gamma   90.00
#
_symmetry.space_group_name_H-M   'P 1'
#
loop_
_entity.id
_entity.type
_entity.pdbx_description
1 polymer ?
#
loop_
_entity_poly.entity_id
_entity_poly.type
_entity_poly.pdbx_seq_one_letter_code
_entity_poly.pdbx_strand_id
1 'polypeptide(L)'
;TGSESFAAARVTFSEPVDPATAGIKDNYSLSGGVNVTGATVGAAPNDHIVTLTTSSQKEGTMLTITVNNVTDLFGNAIAADSSMEFSTFIWQEGYVLHKFWQGTPNNIAELIDDPRFPNSPDFVTLEPFWEYGPDGSNESGSNYGNQLVGWFVPPSDGEYIFFTNSDDPSDLFLSTDDDPANKLLIAREAGWSNARDWV
;
A
#
# COMPACT_ATOMS: atom_id res chain seq x y z
N THR A 1 -4.76 10.73 1.68
CA THR A 1 -5.51 9.50 1.98
C THR A 1 -4.70 8.61 2.91
N GLY A 2 -5.39 7.83 3.76
CA GLY A 2 -4.79 6.80 4.59
C GLY A 2 -4.36 5.57 3.77
N SER A 3 -3.53 4.72 4.35
CA SER A 3 -3.07 3.45 3.79
C SER A 3 -3.60 2.28 4.62
N GLU A 4 -3.83 1.14 3.98
CA GLU A 4 -4.25 -0.11 4.61
C GLU A 4 -3.21 -0.69 5.58
N SER A 5 -1.97 -0.22 5.51
CA SER A 5 -0.93 -0.57 6.49
C SER A 5 -1.10 0.14 7.83
N PHE A 6 -2.01 1.11 7.90
CA PHE A 6 -2.17 2.02 9.05
C PHE A 6 -0.88 2.71 9.50
N ALA A 7 0.15 2.69 8.67
CA ALA A 7 1.46 3.27 8.93
C ALA A 7 1.92 4.24 7.83
N ALA A 8 1.03 4.63 6.94
CA ALA A 8 1.31 5.57 5.86
C ALA A 8 0.13 6.49 5.56
N ALA A 9 0.43 7.68 5.05
CA ALA A 9 -0.54 8.61 4.49
C ALA A 9 0.01 9.20 3.19
N ARG A 10 -0.86 9.43 2.22
CA ARG A 10 -0.49 9.98 0.91
C ARG A 10 -1.01 11.40 0.78
N VAL A 11 -0.11 12.31 0.44
CA VAL A 11 -0.41 13.72 0.12
C VAL A 11 -0.25 13.90 -1.38
N THR A 12 -1.27 14.46 -2.02
CA THR A 12 -1.23 14.80 -3.45
C THR A 12 -1.29 16.31 -3.58
N PHE A 13 -0.29 16.89 -4.22
CA PHE A 13 -0.23 18.31 -4.55
C PHE A 13 -0.83 18.55 -5.93
N SER A 14 -1.18 19.80 -6.22
CA SER A 14 -1.73 20.21 -7.52
C SER A 14 -0.69 20.23 -8.64
N GLU A 15 0.59 20.21 -8.29
CA GLU A 15 1.73 20.32 -9.19
C GLU A 15 2.95 19.58 -8.63
N PRO A 16 3.98 19.31 -9.45
CA PRO A 16 5.25 18.73 -9.02
C PRO A 16 5.91 19.56 -7.92
N VAL A 17 6.43 18.86 -6.90
CA VAL A 17 7.07 19.48 -5.73
C VAL A 17 8.60 19.26 -5.77
N ASP A 18 9.34 20.18 -5.16
CA ASP A 18 10.77 20.05 -4.98
C ASP A 18 11.10 18.96 -3.96
N PRO A 19 11.76 17.86 -4.37
CA PRO A 19 12.11 16.76 -3.46
C PRO A 19 12.97 17.20 -2.28
N ALA A 20 13.74 18.28 -2.43
CA ALA A 20 14.60 18.79 -1.35
C ALA A 20 13.79 19.37 -0.17
N THR A 21 12.61 19.88 -0.44
CA THR A 21 11.71 20.41 0.60
C THR A 21 10.59 19.43 0.95
N ALA A 22 10.00 18.78 -0.04
CA ALA A 22 8.90 17.85 0.14
C ALA A 22 9.33 16.51 0.79
N GLY A 23 10.61 16.14 0.71
CA GLY A 23 11.19 14.97 1.39
C GLY A 23 11.53 15.19 2.88
N ILE A 24 11.33 16.40 3.41
CA ILE A 24 11.60 16.70 4.83
C ILE A 24 10.37 16.35 5.65
N LYS A 25 10.45 15.28 6.47
CA LYS A 25 9.33 14.80 7.28
C LYS A 25 8.78 15.86 8.25
N ASP A 26 9.64 16.75 8.75
CA ASP A 26 9.25 17.78 9.73
C ASP A 26 8.41 18.93 9.11
N ASN A 27 8.26 18.93 7.77
CA ASN A 27 7.34 19.80 7.06
C ASN A 27 5.88 19.30 7.11
N TYR A 28 5.65 18.15 7.73
CA TYR A 28 4.33 17.51 7.83
C TYR A 28 4.01 17.22 9.30
N SER A 29 2.78 17.49 9.69
CA SER A 29 2.26 17.07 10.99
C SER A 29 0.87 16.47 10.85
N LEU A 30 0.56 15.49 11.71
CA LEU A 30 -0.75 14.85 11.78
C LEU A 30 -1.37 15.06 13.14
N SER A 31 -2.69 15.25 13.17
CA SER A 31 -3.47 15.28 14.40
C SER A 31 -3.56 13.87 15.04
N GLY A 32 -4.26 13.76 16.17
CA GLY A 32 -4.56 12.47 16.81
C GLY A 32 -3.35 11.77 17.43
N GLY A 33 -2.22 12.46 17.61
CA GLY A 33 -1.00 11.87 18.19
C GLY A 33 -0.23 10.97 17.23
N VAL A 34 -0.58 10.97 15.93
CA VAL A 34 0.14 10.23 14.89
C VAL A 34 1.42 10.99 14.50
N ASN A 35 2.57 10.34 14.60
CA ASN A 35 3.87 10.92 14.26
C ASN A 35 4.25 10.61 12.83
N VAL A 36 4.72 11.62 12.07
CA VAL A 36 5.36 11.42 10.77
C VAL A 36 6.82 11.02 11.01
N THR A 37 7.19 9.83 10.50
CA THR A 37 8.55 9.26 10.67
C THR A 37 9.39 9.35 9.41
N GLY A 38 8.75 9.53 8.25
CA GLY A 38 9.41 9.69 6.95
C GLY A 38 8.52 10.39 5.92
N ALA A 39 9.15 10.96 4.88
CA ALA A 39 8.47 11.51 3.72
C ALA A 39 9.25 11.14 2.46
N THR A 40 8.56 10.61 1.46
CA THR A 40 9.15 10.18 0.19
C THR A 40 8.36 10.78 -0.98
N VAL A 41 9.04 11.50 -1.85
CA VAL A 41 8.46 12.07 -3.06
C VAL A 41 8.46 11.02 -4.17
N GLY A 42 7.35 10.88 -4.90
CA GLY A 42 7.27 9.99 -6.04
C GLY A 42 8.18 10.43 -7.19
N ALA A 43 8.60 9.48 -8.01
CA ALA A 43 9.29 9.80 -9.27
C ALA A 43 8.27 10.26 -10.32
N ALA A 44 8.71 11.07 -11.29
CA ALA A 44 7.85 11.49 -12.39
C ALA A 44 7.22 10.28 -13.12
N PRO A 45 5.92 10.33 -13.46
CA PRO A 45 5.01 11.48 -13.40
C PRO A 45 4.34 11.70 -12.03
N ASN A 46 4.74 10.98 -10.98
CA ASN A 46 4.15 11.03 -9.63
C ASN A 46 4.91 11.98 -8.67
N ASP A 47 5.71 12.90 -9.20
CA ASP A 47 6.52 13.89 -8.47
C ASP A 47 5.70 14.98 -7.75
N HIS A 48 4.38 14.94 -7.88
CA HIS A 48 3.40 15.73 -7.13
C HIS A 48 2.79 14.95 -5.96
N ILE A 49 3.27 13.74 -5.68
CA ILE A 49 2.76 12.86 -4.63
C ILE A 49 3.86 12.63 -3.60
N VAL A 50 3.51 12.82 -2.33
CA VAL A 50 4.39 12.50 -1.20
C VAL A 50 3.74 11.41 -0.36
N THR A 51 4.46 10.32 -0.17
CA THR A 51 4.08 9.26 0.76
C THR A 51 4.76 9.51 2.10
N LEU A 52 3.95 9.69 3.13
CA LEU A 52 4.41 9.84 4.51
C LEU A 52 4.41 8.47 5.19
N THR A 53 5.52 8.11 5.80
CA THR A 53 5.56 7.01 6.78
C THR A 53 5.17 7.58 8.13
N THR A 54 4.30 6.85 8.86
CA THR A 54 3.77 7.33 10.14
C THR A 54 3.89 6.27 11.23
N SER A 55 3.70 6.67 12.48
CA SER A 55 3.34 5.73 13.52
C SER A 55 1.96 5.13 13.23
N SER A 56 1.59 4.04 13.94
CA SER A 56 0.32 3.34 13.73
C SER A 56 -0.87 4.31 13.81
N GLN A 57 -1.78 4.20 12.86
CA GLN A 57 -3.03 4.94 12.75
C GLN A 57 -4.18 4.03 13.17
N LYS A 58 -5.21 4.60 13.77
CA LYS A 58 -6.42 3.85 14.10
C LYS A 58 -7.38 3.88 12.89
N GLU A 59 -7.97 2.73 12.58
CA GLU A 59 -8.97 2.59 11.52
C GLU A 59 -10.13 3.60 11.64
N GLY A 60 -10.57 4.13 10.51
CA GLY A 60 -11.74 5.01 10.39
C GLY A 60 -11.65 6.31 11.18
N THR A 61 -10.45 6.74 11.54
CA THR A 61 -10.24 7.97 12.32
C THR A 61 -10.06 9.16 11.38
N MET A 62 -10.76 10.26 11.66
CA MET A 62 -10.51 11.53 10.99
C MET A 62 -9.22 12.15 11.51
N LEU A 63 -8.28 12.38 10.64
CA LEU A 63 -7.02 13.05 10.91
C LEU A 63 -6.91 14.33 10.09
N THR A 64 -6.25 15.34 10.65
CA THR A 64 -5.85 16.55 9.92
C THR A 64 -4.36 16.47 9.63
N ILE A 65 -4.00 16.61 8.36
CA ILE A 65 -2.62 16.84 7.96
C ILE A 65 -2.38 18.33 7.81
N THR A 66 -1.26 18.81 8.32
CA THR A 66 -0.76 20.19 8.11
C THR A 66 0.59 20.13 7.41
N VAL A 67 0.76 20.94 6.37
CA VAL A 67 1.96 21.01 5.54
C VAL A 67 2.53 22.41 5.59
N ASN A 68 3.84 22.51 5.79
CA ASN A 68 4.58 23.76 5.80
C ASN A 68 5.87 23.62 4.98
N ASN A 69 6.40 24.73 4.48
CA ASN A 69 7.72 24.85 3.86
C ASN A 69 7.99 23.94 2.64
N VAL A 70 6.97 23.32 2.06
CA VAL A 70 7.09 22.58 0.79
C VAL A 70 7.04 23.59 -0.34
N THR A 71 7.95 23.46 -1.31
CA THR A 71 7.99 24.31 -2.51
C THR A 71 7.71 23.51 -3.78
N ASP A 72 7.25 24.20 -4.83
CA ASP A 72 7.26 23.68 -6.18
C ASP A 72 8.68 23.66 -6.77
N LEU A 73 8.83 23.22 -8.03
CA LEU A 73 10.11 23.19 -8.73
C LEU A 73 10.65 24.61 -9.08
N PHE A 74 9.85 25.66 -8.91
CA PHE A 74 10.23 27.06 -9.14
C PHE A 74 10.55 27.81 -7.86
N GLY A 75 10.40 27.16 -6.69
CA GLY A 75 10.68 27.73 -5.37
C GLY A 75 9.51 28.48 -4.75
N ASN A 76 8.30 28.37 -5.31
CA ASN A 76 7.10 28.92 -4.67
C ASN A 76 6.68 28.03 -3.51
N ALA A 77 6.59 28.59 -2.31
CA ALA A 77 6.22 27.84 -1.11
C ALA A 77 4.71 27.69 -0.98
N ILE A 78 4.28 26.52 -0.47
CA ILE A 78 2.89 26.35 0.00
C ILE A 78 2.56 27.37 1.09
N ALA A 79 1.30 27.81 1.17
CA ALA A 79 0.87 28.71 2.23
C ALA A 79 1.13 28.09 3.61
N ALA A 80 1.54 28.92 4.57
CA ALA A 80 1.78 28.46 5.93
C ALA A 80 0.51 27.80 6.52
N ASP A 81 0.70 26.72 7.26
CA ASP A 81 -0.35 25.93 7.92
C ASP A 81 -1.43 25.40 6.96
N SER A 82 -1.04 25.13 5.70
CA SER A 82 -1.94 24.47 4.76
C SER A 82 -2.36 23.13 5.30
N SER A 83 -3.67 22.91 5.45
CA SER A 83 -4.19 21.73 6.11
C SER A 83 -5.38 21.13 5.38
N MET A 84 -5.55 19.80 5.54
CA MET A 84 -6.67 19.04 5.01
C MET A 84 -7.03 17.91 5.95
N GLU A 85 -8.32 17.63 6.08
CA GLU A 85 -8.82 16.47 6.79
C GLU A 85 -8.91 15.26 5.85
N PHE A 86 -8.62 14.10 6.38
CA PHE A 86 -8.84 12.82 5.69
C PHE A 86 -9.22 11.74 6.70
N SER A 87 -9.97 10.74 6.23
CA SER A 87 -10.21 9.52 7.01
C SER A 87 -9.05 8.57 6.79
N THR A 88 -8.61 7.93 7.87
CA THR A 88 -7.74 6.76 7.78
C THR A 88 -8.46 5.62 7.06
N PHE A 89 -7.72 4.62 6.62
CA PHE A 89 -8.28 3.49 5.88
C PHE A 89 -9.38 2.80 6.70
N ILE A 90 -10.40 2.27 6.01
CA ILE A 90 -11.48 1.46 6.58
C ILE A 90 -11.55 0.17 5.77
N TRP A 91 -11.47 -0.97 6.45
CA TRP A 91 -11.66 -2.26 5.82
C TRP A 91 -13.13 -2.47 5.45
N GLN A 92 -13.36 -3.01 4.26
CA GLN A 92 -14.69 -3.45 3.82
C GLN A 92 -14.87 -4.92 4.20
N GLU A 93 -15.81 -5.23 5.09
CA GLU A 93 -16.11 -6.62 5.46
C GLU A 93 -16.56 -7.42 4.23
N GLY A 94 -16.04 -8.66 4.11
CA GLY A 94 -16.34 -9.55 2.97
C GLY A 94 -15.52 -9.28 1.72
N TYR A 95 -14.52 -8.39 1.79
CA TYR A 95 -13.65 -8.07 0.66
C TYR A 95 -12.18 -8.07 1.07
N VAL A 96 -11.31 -8.29 0.09
CA VAL A 96 -9.86 -8.05 0.18
C VAL A 96 -9.47 -6.93 -0.78
N LEU A 97 -8.46 -6.17 -0.41
CA LEU A 97 -7.92 -5.11 -1.24
C LEU A 97 -6.95 -5.74 -2.24
N HIS A 98 -7.19 -5.56 -3.51
CA HIS A 98 -6.28 -5.92 -4.59
C HIS A 98 -5.56 -4.68 -5.10
N LYS A 99 -4.25 -4.76 -5.17
CA LYS A 99 -3.35 -3.76 -5.74
C LYS A 99 -2.61 -4.34 -6.93
N PHE A 100 -2.43 -3.54 -7.97
CA PHE A 100 -1.82 -3.97 -9.23
C PHE A 100 -0.74 -2.98 -9.68
N TRP A 101 0.39 -3.51 -10.17
CA TRP A 101 1.50 -2.76 -10.74
C TRP A 101 1.83 -3.30 -12.12
N GLN A 102 1.61 -2.49 -13.17
CA GLN A 102 2.00 -2.83 -14.54
C GLN A 102 3.49 -2.58 -14.74
N GLY A 103 4.12 -3.41 -15.57
CA GLY A 103 5.53 -3.26 -15.94
C GLY A 103 6.51 -3.66 -14.86
N THR A 104 6.05 -4.35 -13.82
CA THR A 104 6.94 -4.96 -12.84
C THR A 104 7.51 -6.26 -13.40
N PRO A 105 8.75 -6.60 -13.06
CA PRO A 105 9.38 -7.80 -13.58
C PRO A 105 8.88 -9.09 -12.89
N ASN A 106 9.40 -10.20 -13.34
CA ASN A 106 8.91 -11.57 -13.24
C ASN A 106 9.18 -12.28 -11.90
N ASN A 107 9.41 -11.57 -10.79
CA ASN A 107 9.61 -12.22 -9.49
C ASN A 107 9.27 -11.29 -8.31
N ILE A 108 9.06 -11.90 -7.16
CA ILE A 108 8.67 -11.20 -5.91
C ILE A 108 9.70 -10.15 -5.47
N ALA A 109 11.01 -10.44 -5.61
CA ALA A 109 12.05 -9.50 -5.18
C ALA A 109 12.00 -8.22 -6.00
N GLU A 110 11.83 -8.34 -7.31
CA GLU A 110 11.75 -7.20 -8.21
C GLU A 110 10.47 -6.38 -8.00
N LEU A 111 9.34 -7.01 -7.63
CA LEU A 111 8.14 -6.29 -7.22
C LEU A 111 8.36 -5.52 -5.92
N ILE A 112 9.01 -6.14 -4.94
CA ILE A 112 9.31 -5.49 -3.64
C ILE A 112 10.28 -4.32 -3.82
N ASP A 113 11.23 -4.44 -4.74
CA ASP A 113 12.22 -3.40 -5.05
C ASP A 113 11.67 -2.29 -5.96
N ASP A 114 10.46 -2.45 -6.55
CA ASP A 114 9.80 -1.39 -7.32
C ASP A 114 9.50 -0.20 -6.38
N PRO A 115 9.97 1.03 -6.70
CA PRO A 115 9.78 2.19 -5.84
C PRO A 115 8.29 2.57 -5.63
N ARG A 116 7.38 2.05 -6.46
CA ARG A 116 5.93 2.23 -6.31
C ARG A 116 5.34 1.26 -5.29
N PHE A 117 6.00 0.13 -5.02
CA PHE A 117 5.51 -0.87 -4.07
C PHE A 117 5.80 -0.45 -2.62
N PRO A 118 4.89 -0.67 -1.68
CA PRO A 118 3.50 -1.15 -1.84
C PRO A 118 2.46 -0.02 -1.96
N ASN A 119 2.89 1.25 -1.98
CA ASN A 119 2.02 2.40 -1.69
C ASN A 119 1.54 3.18 -2.94
N SER A 120 2.07 2.87 -4.12
CA SER A 120 1.71 3.55 -5.37
C SER A 120 1.37 2.56 -6.48
N PRO A 121 0.32 1.75 -6.32
CA PRO A 121 -0.16 0.86 -7.37
C PRO A 121 -0.76 1.65 -8.54
N ASP A 122 -0.76 1.06 -9.72
CA ASP A 122 -1.40 1.65 -10.90
C ASP A 122 -2.93 1.66 -10.77
N PHE A 123 -3.50 0.61 -10.14
CA PHE A 123 -4.89 0.62 -9.72
C PHE A 123 -5.13 -0.23 -8.47
N VAL A 124 -6.30 -0.01 -7.86
CA VAL A 124 -6.76 -0.70 -6.65
C VAL A 124 -8.22 -1.09 -6.86
N THR A 125 -8.55 -2.36 -6.53
CA THR A 125 -9.92 -2.88 -6.54
C THR A 125 -10.25 -3.61 -5.23
N LEU A 126 -11.52 -3.86 -4.98
CA LEU A 126 -11.99 -4.72 -3.90
C LEU A 126 -12.47 -6.03 -4.50
N GLU A 127 -11.88 -7.13 -4.06
CA GLU A 127 -12.21 -8.46 -4.53
C GLU A 127 -12.99 -9.22 -3.45
N PRO A 128 -14.05 -9.94 -3.81
CA PRO A 128 -14.85 -10.69 -2.84
C PRO A 128 -14.17 -11.96 -2.33
N PHE A 129 -13.03 -12.33 -2.89
CA PHE A 129 -12.27 -13.52 -2.54
C PHE A 129 -10.77 -13.21 -2.47
N TRP A 130 -10.01 -14.04 -1.75
CA TRP A 130 -8.54 -14.04 -1.78
C TRP A 130 -8.01 -14.64 -3.10
N GLU A 131 -8.52 -14.15 -4.21
CA GLU A 131 -8.26 -14.67 -5.54
C GLU A 131 -8.38 -13.53 -6.56
N TYR A 132 -7.48 -13.49 -7.53
CA TYR A 132 -7.53 -12.54 -8.64
C TYR A 132 -7.35 -13.30 -9.95
N GLY A 133 -8.23 -13.05 -10.92
CA GLY A 133 -8.21 -13.70 -12.22
C GLY A 133 -8.47 -15.21 -12.21
N PRO A 134 -9.43 -15.75 -11.41
CA PRO A 134 -9.60 -17.18 -11.17
C PRO A 134 -9.92 -18.01 -12.41
N ASP A 135 -10.40 -17.37 -13.45
CA ASP A 135 -10.76 -17.99 -14.73
C ASP A 135 -9.85 -17.54 -15.89
N GLY A 136 -8.78 -16.79 -15.57
CA GLY A 136 -7.90 -16.18 -16.58
C GLY A 136 -8.54 -15.03 -17.36
N SER A 137 -9.77 -14.62 -16.98
CA SER A 137 -10.51 -13.57 -17.71
C SER A 137 -10.01 -12.14 -17.43
N ASN A 138 -9.24 -11.95 -16.36
CA ASN A 138 -8.68 -10.67 -15.97
C ASN A 138 -7.17 -10.58 -16.24
N GLU A 139 -6.69 -11.33 -17.23
CA GLU A 139 -5.29 -11.28 -17.62
C GLU A 139 -4.91 -9.85 -18.07
N SER A 140 -4.11 -9.20 -17.29
CA SER A 140 -3.58 -7.87 -17.58
C SER A 140 -2.38 -7.91 -18.52
N GLY A 141 -2.18 -9.02 -19.22
CA GLY A 141 -1.02 -9.26 -20.08
C GLY A 141 0.17 -9.81 -19.30
N SER A 142 1.38 -9.48 -19.76
CA SER A 142 2.63 -9.91 -19.14
C SER A 142 3.26 -8.76 -18.34
N ASN A 143 4.19 -9.10 -17.44
CA ASN A 143 4.99 -8.14 -16.66
C ASN A 143 4.13 -7.27 -15.75
N TYR A 144 3.47 -7.88 -14.80
CA TYR A 144 2.73 -7.18 -13.75
C TYR A 144 2.96 -7.83 -12.38
N GLY A 145 2.70 -7.08 -11.31
CA GLY A 145 2.69 -7.57 -9.94
C GLY A 145 1.33 -7.33 -9.30
N ASN A 146 0.94 -8.25 -8.42
CA ASN A 146 -0.29 -8.15 -7.64
C ASN A 146 -0.01 -8.25 -6.14
N GLN A 147 -0.82 -7.59 -5.35
CA GLN A 147 -0.87 -7.78 -3.91
C GLN A 147 -2.34 -7.84 -3.47
N LEU A 148 -2.72 -8.94 -2.81
CA LEU A 148 -3.98 -9.05 -2.09
C LEU A 148 -3.72 -8.79 -0.60
N VAL A 149 -4.50 -7.89 0.01
CA VAL A 149 -4.34 -7.50 1.41
C VAL A 149 -5.69 -7.51 2.10
N GLY A 150 -5.77 -8.11 3.27
CA GLY A 150 -7.01 -8.16 4.04
C GLY A 150 -6.80 -8.76 5.42
N TRP A 151 -7.89 -8.88 6.15
CA TRP A 151 -7.93 -9.53 7.45
C TRP A 151 -8.54 -10.92 7.30
N PHE A 152 -7.88 -11.90 7.84
CA PHE A 152 -8.47 -13.22 8.05
C PHE A 152 -9.12 -13.23 9.43
N VAL A 153 -10.43 -13.38 9.47
CA VAL A 153 -11.20 -13.52 10.71
C VAL A 153 -11.57 -15.00 10.84
N PRO A 154 -10.90 -15.77 11.72
CA PRO A 154 -11.21 -17.19 11.89
C PRO A 154 -12.62 -17.38 12.44
N PRO A 155 -13.43 -18.29 11.89
CA PRO A 155 -14.79 -18.54 12.35
C PRO A 155 -14.85 -19.22 13.75
N SER A 156 -13.75 -19.80 14.19
CA SER A 156 -13.60 -20.42 15.52
C SER A 156 -12.13 -20.59 15.88
N ASP A 157 -11.83 -20.80 17.14
CA ASP A 157 -10.49 -21.23 17.57
C ASP A 157 -10.13 -22.58 16.95
N GLY A 158 -8.90 -22.73 16.48
CA GLY A 158 -8.45 -23.97 15.85
C GLY A 158 -7.15 -23.83 15.07
N GLU A 159 -6.74 -24.93 14.46
CA GLU A 159 -5.62 -24.93 13.52
C GLU A 159 -6.13 -24.66 12.10
N TYR A 160 -5.45 -23.77 11.39
CA TYR A 160 -5.77 -23.40 10.01
C TYR A 160 -4.58 -23.69 9.12
N ILE A 161 -4.84 -24.27 7.94
CA ILE A 161 -3.82 -24.52 6.92
C ILE A 161 -4.07 -23.55 5.77
N PHE A 162 -3.03 -22.83 5.39
CA PHE A 162 -3.08 -21.88 4.29
C PHE A 162 -2.29 -22.40 3.10
N PHE A 163 -2.81 -22.14 1.91
CA PHE A 163 -2.18 -22.49 0.65
C PHE A 163 -2.07 -21.23 -0.22
N THR A 164 -1.05 -21.18 -1.06
CA THR A 164 -0.98 -20.21 -2.16
C THR A 164 -0.85 -20.96 -3.47
N ASN A 165 -1.38 -20.37 -4.53
CA ASN A 165 -1.33 -20.90 -5.89
C ASN A 165 -1.31 -19.73 -6.86
N SER A 166 -0.43 -19.74 -7.85
CA SER A 166 -0.27 -18.66 -8.82
C SER A 166 0.42 -19.16 -10.09
N ASP A 167 0.22 -18.41 -11.18
CA ASP A 167 0.89 -18.64 -12.48
C ASP A 167 2.26 -17.94 -12.56
N ASP A 168 2.84 -17.52 -11.52
CA ASP A 168 4.20 -17.02 -11.32
C ASP A 168 4.48 -17.04 -9.81
N PRO A 169 5.71 -16.81 -9.34
CA PRO A 169 6.03 -16.88 -7.93
C PRO A 169 5.11 -16.02 -7.05
N SER A 170 4.62 -16.59 -5.96
CA SER A 170 3.84 -15.86 -4.96
C SER A 170 4.25 -16.21 -3.54
N ASP A 171 4.15 -15.22 -2.67
CA ASP A 171 4.41 -15.33 -1.24
C ASP A 171 3.14 -14.99 -0.45
N LEU A 172 2.76 -15.86 0.47
CA LEU A 172 1.69 -15.62 1.42
C LEU A 172 2.26 -15.29 2.79
N PHE A 173 1.90 -14.12 3.29
CA PHE A 173 2.28 -13.67 4.63
C PHE A 173 1.06 -13.61 5.55
N LEU A 174 1.23 -13.99 6.78
CA LEU A 174 0.24 -13.84 7.85
C LEU A 174 0.88 -13.17 9.05
N SER A 175 0.23 -12.16 9.62
CA SER A 175 0.67 -11.59 10.88
C SER A 175 0.30 -12.50 12.04
N THR A 176 1.12 -12.45 13.09
CA THR A 176 0.88 -13.19 14.34
C THR A 176 -0.12 -12.48 15.27
N ASP A 177 -0.49 -11.26 14.94
CA ASP A 177 -1.42 -10.41 15.67
C ASP A 177 -2.10 -9.41 14.71
N ASP A 178 -2.73 -8.37 15.22
CA ASP A 178 -3.42 -7.33 14.46
C ASP A 178 -2.47 -6.23 13.90
N ASP A 179 -1.14 -6.35 14.09
CA ASP A 179 -0.16 -5.47 13.48
C ASP A 179 0.41 -6.11 12.20
N PRO A 180 0.16 -5.54 11.00
CA PRO A 180 0.70 -6.06 9.74
C PRO A 180 2.23 -6.02 9.64
N ALA A 181 2.92 -5.30 10.53
CA ALA A 181 4.39 -5.31 10.60
C ALA A 181 4.94 -6.65 11.12
N ASN A 182 4.15 -7.41 11.87
CA ASN A 182 4.53 -8.69 12.45
C ASN A 182 4.26 -9.90 11.54
N LYS A 183 3.96 -9.64 10.24
CA LYS A 183 3.69 -10.72 9.28
C LYS A 183 4.90 -11.60 9.01
N LEU A 184 4.67 -12.90 8.97
CA LEU A 184 5.65 -13.93 8.63
C LEU A 184 5.26 -14.60 7.32
N LEU A 185 6.25 -15.03 6.54
CA LEU A 185 6.03 -15.87 5.36
C LEU A 185 5.55 -17.25 5.83
N ILE A 186 4.36 -17.67 5.41
CA ILE A 186 3.75 -18.94 5.83
C ILE A 186 3.55 -19.94 4.67
N ALA A 187 3.48 -19.45 3.42
CA ALA A 187 3.44 -20.31 2.24
C ALA A 187 4.10 -19.61 1.04
N ARG A 188 4.61 -20.41 0.09
CA ARG A 188 5.29 -19.91 -1.10
C ARG A 188 5.03 -20.83 -2.29
N GLU A 189 4.56 -20.24 -3.42
CA GLU A 189 4.73 -20.84 -4.74
C GLU A 189 6.04 -20.31 -5.33
N ALA A 190 7.00 -21.21 -5.55
CA ALA A 190 8.34 -20.81 -6.01
C ALA A 190 8.44 -20.66 -7.54
N GLY A 191 7.50 -21.19 -8.28
CA GLY A 191 7.45 -21.21 -9.73
C GLY A 191 6.08 -20.79 -10.22
N TRP A 192 5.36 -21.74 -10.76
CA TRP A 192 3.99 -21.57 -11.21
C TRP A 192 3.21 -22.87 -11.02
N SER A 193 1.92 -22.76 -10.88
CA SER A 193 0.99 -23.89 -10.84
C SER A 193 -0.31 -23.55 -11.57
N ASN A 194 -1.01 -24.59 -12.05
CA ASN A 194 -2.32 -24.36 -12.65
C ASN A 194 -3.30 -23.85 -11.59
N ALA A 195 -4.30 -23.08 -12.02
CA ALA A 195 -5.32 -22.57 -11.13
C ALA A 195 -5.92 -23.68 -10.25
N ARG A 196 -5.91 -23.47 -8.93
CA ARG A 196 -6.43 -24.40 -7.90
C ARG A 196 -5.74 -25.78 -7.84
N ASP A 197 -4.53 -25.86 -8.36
CA ASP A 197 -3.67 -27.04 -8.22
C ASP A 197 -2.85 -26.88 -6.92
N TRP A 198 -3.48 -27.23 -5.80
CA TRP A 198 -2.91 -27.08 -4.45
C TRP A 198 -1.89 -28.19 -4.19
N VAL A 199 -0.63 -27.87 -4.13
CA VAL A 199 0.49 -28.79 -3.84
C VAL A 199 1.08 -28.50 -2.47
#